data_5fbebbb16d9d95d7d74e15ec28ee828e
#
_entry.id   5fbebbb16d9d95d7d74e15ec28ee828e
#
_cell.length_a   1.000
_cell.length_b   1.000
_cell.length_c   1.000
_cell.angle_alpha   90.00
_cell.angle_beta   90.00
_cell.angle_gamma   90.00
#
_symmetry.space_group_name_H-M   'P 1'
#
loop_
_entity.id
_entity.type
_entity.pdbx_description
1 polymer ?
#
loop_
_entity_poly.entity_id
_entity_poly.type
_entity_poly.pdbx_seq_one_letter_code
_entity_poly.pdbx_strand_id
1 'polypeptide(L)'
;TADASSSSDAYQGAMLSQKQVGTYAEMATGRALGQRVADDLHIDKSAGEIASMITAGAHKDTVILDIKVTDSDADQASAVANSAAVQLTHMVNELNASTSPDGHSNAPRLAQLNEATTPDNPSSPNTTENIIIGLVLGLVVGAIAAVVRGMTDRRIRDAAEISAIVSVPSVGTISTSDDLASRKVLDFAAAPVLAAEQFRELRTNLRFLDVDNAPTILAVSSGMPSEGKSTVAANLATALADDGQQVVLVDGDLRRPRIADYVDGNVQSAVGLSTALSGDADIEDVVQETGTDNLSVVTAGPQPPIPAELLGSNRFAEVLQRLNERFDFVIVDASPVLPVTDGALVAAAADGVILAVRHGATTTDQLTTTASHLDQVAAHVLGTVFTLTPPTKSPGYHKDGYGYGYQNTARAVAERPQGTTVEHDGQDTATGEER
;
A
#
# COMPACT_ATOMS: atom_id res chain seq x y z
N THR A 1 -18.10 37.52 -77.43
CA THR A 1 -18.42 38.26 -76.19
C THR A 1 -19.75 37.79 -75.65
N ALA A 2 -19.71 36.63 -74.99
CA ALA A 2 -20.88 36.14 -74.26
C ALA A 2 -20.85 36.71 -72.87
N ASP A 3 -21.87 37.44 -72.61
CA ASP A 3 -22.52 37.88 -71.36
C ASP A 3 -21.78 37.69 -70.02
N ALA A 4 -20.92 38.66 -69.71
CA ALA A 4 -20.42 38.84 -68.35
C ALA A 4 -21.55 39.34 -67.41
N SER A 5 -22.67 39.84 -67.93
CA SER A 5 -23.86 40.23 -67.14
C SER A 5 -24.62 39.03 -66.59
N SER A 6 -24.71 37.93 -67.30
CA SER A 6 -25.49 36.76 -66.87
C SER A 6 -24.78 35.98 -65.72
N SER A 7 -23.45 36.00 -65.70
CA SER A 7 -22.70 35.37 -64.59
C SER A 7 -22.71 36.17 -63.28
N SER A 8 -22.72 37.51 -63.38
CA SER A 8 -22.86 38.43 -62.27
C SER A 8 -24.23 38.32 -61.62
N ASP A 9 -25.27 38.26 -62.46
CA ASP A 9 -26.66 38.16 -61.97
C ASP A 9 -26.95 36.80 -61.36
N ALA A 10 -26.36 35.71 -61.88
CA ALA A 10 -26.45 34.38 -61.28
C ALA A 10 -25.73 34.31 -59.94
N TYR A 11 -24.56 34.94 -59.80
CA TYR A 11 -23.80 34.99 -58.54
C TYR A 11 -24.52 35.82 -57.47
N GLN A 12 -25.06 36.97 -57.83
CA GLN A 12 -25.88 37.82 -56.95
C GLN A 12 -27.15 37.09 -56.51
N GLY A 13 -27.81 36.37 -57.42
CA GLY A 13 -28.98 35.55 -57.09
C GLY A 13 -28.65 34.41 -56.11
N ALA A 14 -27.52 33.75 -56.26
CA ALA A 14 -27.07 32.72 -55.35
C ALA A 14 -26.75 33.29 -53.93
N MET A 15 -26.07 34.43 -53.83
CA MET A 15 -25.80 35.09 -52.55
C MET A 15 -27.09 35.61 -51.86
N LEU A 16 -28.04 36.09 -52.61
CA LEU A 16 -29.35 36.48 -52.07
C LEU A 16 -30.12 35.27 -51.54
N SER A 17 -30.08 34.13 -52.28
CA SER A 17 -30.72 32.90 -51.80
C SER A 17 -30.08 32.37 -50.51
N GLN A 18 -28.74 32.41 -50.36
CA GLN A 18 -28.05 32.03 -49.15
C GLN A 18 -28.44 32.90 -47.94
N LYS A 19 -28.54 34.22 -48.11
CA LYS A 19 -29.02 35.14 -47.04
C LYS A 19 -30.44 34.84 -46.63
N GLN A 20 -31.30 34.46 -47.56
CA GLN A 20 -32.69 34.13 -47.28
C GLN A 20 -32.85 32.83 -46.49
N VAL A 21 -31.99 31.84 -46.73
CA VAL A 21 -32.00 30.58 -45.94
C VAL A 21 -31.70 30.86 -44.45
N GLY A 22 -30.82 31.81 -44.13
CA GLY A 22 -30.59 32.24 -42.75
C GLY A 22 -31.85 32.81 -42.07
N THR A 23 -32.61 33.66 -42.82
CA THR A 23 -33.90 34.20 -42.35
C THR A 23 -34.94 33.09 -42.15
N TYR A 24 -34.99 32.12 -43.06
CA TYR A 24 -35.89 30.97 -42.90
C TYR A 24 -35.52 30.07 -41.73
N ALA A 25 -34.25 29.96 -41.41
CA ALA A 25 -33.77 29.22 -40.18
C ALA A 25 -34.27 29.95 -38.91
N GLU A 26 -34.21 31.28 -38.88
CA GLU A 26 -34.75 32.04 -37.74
C GLU A 26 -36.28 31.90 -37.63
N MET A 27 -36.99 31.93 -38.79
CA MET A 27 -38.45 31.71 -38.82
C MET A 27 -38.80 30.29 -38.33
N ALA A 28 -37.96 29.28 -38.65
CA ALA A 28 -38.17 27.89 -38.25
C ALA A 28 -38.10 27.68 -36.74
N THR A 29 -37.36 28.52 -36.02
CA THR A 29 -37.25 28.47 -34.54
C THR A 29 -38.21 29.44 -33.84
N GLY A 30 -39.02 30.14 -34.61
CA GLY A 30 -39.93 31.15 -34.11
C GLY A 30 -41.20 30.56 -33.48
N ARG A 31 -41.77 31.30 -32.49
CA ARG A 31 -43.05 30.92 -31.85
C ARG A 31 -44.20 30.83 -32.84
N ALA A 32 -44.18 31.63 -33.93
CA ALA A 32 -45.21 31.63 -34.95
C ALA A 32 -45.30 30.26 -35.66
N LEU A 33 -44.15 29.64 -35.96
CA LEU A 33 -44.11 28.28 -36.50
C LEU A 33 -44.54 27.26 -35.44
N GLY A 34 -44.05 27.43 -34.19
CA GLY A 34 -44.43 26.56 -33.08
C GLY A 34 -45.93 26.51 -32.84
N GLN A 35 -46.64 27.66 -32.99
CA GLN A 35 -48.10 27.72 -32.89
C GLN A 35 -48.79 26.95 -34.03
N ARG A 36 -48.33 27.13 -35.27
CA ARG A 36 -48.92 26.44 -36.44
C ARG A 36 -48.73 24.94 -36.36
N VAL A 37 -47.55 24.47 -35.85
CA VAL A 37 -47.28 23.07 -35.63
C VAL A 37 -48.14 22.49 -34.51
N ALA A 38 -48.35 23.24 -33.41
CA ALA A 38 -49.24 22.84 -32.33
C ALA A 38 -50.67 22.62 -32.82
N ASP A 39 -51.16 23.58 -33.61
CA ASP A 39 -52.52 23.58 -34.18
C ASP A 39 -52.70 22.43 -35.20
N ASP A 40 -51.67 22.16 -36.02
CA ASP A 40 -51.68 21.11 -37.06
C ASP A 40 -51.71 19.71 -36.45
N LEU A 41 -50.85 19.46 -35.46
CA LEU A 41 -50.71 18.16 -34.85
C LEU A 41 -51.62 17.95 -33.61
N HIS A 42 -52.38 18.95 -33.20
CA HIS A 42 -53.26 18.95 -32.02
C HIS A 42 -52.54 18.50 -30.74
N ILE A 43 -51.29 18.96 -30.57
CA ILE A 43 -50.44 18.59 -29.43
C ILE A 43 -50.71 19.59 -28.27
N ASP A 44 -50.84 19.05 -27.07
CA ASP A 44 -51.01 19.82 -25.83
C ASP A 44 -49.66 20.36 -25.31
N LYS A 45 -48.94 21.10 -26.18
CA LYS A 45 -47.68 21.81 -25.87
C LYS A 45 -47.86 23.27 -26.34
N SER A 46 -47.30 24.20 -25.56
CA SER A 46 -47.31 25.59 -25.95
C SER A 46 -46.47 25.87 -27.19
N ALA A 47 -46.79 26.92 -27.94
CA ALA A 47 -45.98 27.36 -29.09
C ALA A 47 -44.50 27.60 -28.76
N GLY A 48 -44.20 28.02 -27.52
CA GLY A 48 -42.83 28.21 -27.05
C GLY A 48 -42.10 26.91 -26.78
N GLU A 49 -42.78 25.91 -26.25
CA GLU A 49 -42.22 24.57 -26.04
C GLU A 49 -41.86 23.91 -27.36
N ILE A 50 -42.78 23.91 -28.33
CA ILE A 50 -42.53 23.38 -29.67
C ILE A 50 -41.37 24.12 -30.36
N ALA A 51 -41.33 25.44 -30.28
CA ALA A 51 -40.26 26.24 -30.85
C ALA A 51 -38.88 25.88 -30.21
N SER A 52 -38.85 25.59 -28.91
CA SER A 52 -37.60 25.15 -28.22
C SER A 52 -37.12 23.77 -28.60
N MET A 53 -37.99 22.89 -29.08
CA MET A 53 -37.66 21.55 -29.59
C MET A 53 -37.03 21.62 -30.99
N ILE A 54 -37.29 22.72 -31.75
CA ILE A 54 -36.86 22.89 -33.13
C ILE A 54 -35.51 23.62 -33.15
N THR A 55 -34.54 23.04 -33.82
CA THR A 55 -33.27 23.68 -34.18
C THR A 55 -33.18 23.70 -35.70
N ALA A 56 -32.94 24.88 -36.28
CA ALA A 56 -32.81 25.02 -37.74
C ALA A 56 -31.44 25.61 -38.07
N GLY A 57 -30.83 25.10 -39.11
CA GLY A 57 -29.51 25.55 -39.58
C GLY A 57 -29.36 25.46 -41.09
N ALA A 58 -28.73 26.48 -41.67
CA ALA A 58 -28.33 26.44 -43.08
C ALA A 58 -27.01 25.68 -43.23
N HIS A 59 -26.92 24.76 -44.18
CA HIS A 59 -25.65 24.16 -44.56
C HIS A 59 -24.73 25.21 -45.19
N LYS A 60 -23.46 25.24 -44.79
CA LYS A 60 -22.45 26.13 -45.37
C LYS A 60 -22.43 25.99 -46.89
N ASP A 61 -22.48 27.14 -47.60
CA ASP A 61 -22.37 27.25 -49.04
C ASP A 61 -23.46 26.54 -49.88
N THR A 62 -24.59 26.25 -49.22
CA THR A 62 -25.76 25.64 -49.90
C THR A 62 -27.04 26.45 -49.60
N VAL A 63 -28.12 26.12 -50.32
CA VAL A 63 -29.46 26.61 -50.12
C VAL A 63 -30.33 25.62 -49.35
N ILE A 64 -29.71 24.67 -48.66
CA ILE A 64 -30.40 23.64 -47.90
C ILE A 64 -30.57 24.10 -46.46
N LEU A 65 -31.79 24.00 -45.93
CA LEU A 65 -32.17 24.25 -44.55
C LEU A 65 -32.43 22.91 -43.85
N ASP A 66 -31.65 22.60 -42.84
CA ASP A 66 -31.90 21.47 -41.98
C ASP A 66 -32.77 21.88 -40.78
N ILE A 67 -33.83 21.12 -40.54
CA ILE A 67 -34.68 21.23 -39.37
C ILE A 67 -34.45 19.99 -38.51
N LYS A 68 -33.99 20.16 -37.27
CA LYS A 68 -33.81 19.09 -36.28
C LYS A 68 -34.77 19.32 -35.14
N VAL A 69 -35.46 18.25 -34.74
CA VAL A 69 -36.35 18.27 -33.60
C VAL A 69 -35.86 17.31 -32.55
N THR A 70 -35.85 17.74 -31.29
CA THR A 70 -35.48 16.92 -30.14
C THR A 70 -36.67 16.78 -29.20
N ASP A 71 -37.12 15.56 -29.00
CA ASP A 71 -38.17 15.17 -28.06
C ASP A 71 -37.79 13.88 -27.32
N SER A 72 -38.44 13.64 -26.20
CA SER A 72 -38.35 12.35 -25.47
C SER A 72 -39.11 11.21 -26.18
N ASP A 73 -40.07 11.56 -27.04
CA ASP A 73 -40.85 10.64 -27.87
C ASP A 73 -40.37 10.74 -29.33
N ALA A 74 -39.90 9.59 -29.85
CA ALA A 74 -39.32 9.48 -31.19
C ALA A 74 -40.37 9.74 -32.29
N ASP A 75 -41.58 9.24 -32.12
CA ASP A 75 -42.71 9.46 -33.07
C ASP A 75 -43.15 10.90 -33.08
N GLN A 76 -43.24 11.53 -31.91
CA GLN A 76 -43.55 12.94 -31.78
C GLN A 76 -42.49 13.83 -32.42
N ALA A 77 -41.20 13.50 -32.21
CA ALA A 77 -40.06 14.21 -32.80
C ALA A 77 -40.16 14.22 -34.33
N SER A 78 -40.43 13.08 -34.97
CA SER A 78 -40.57 12.96 -36.42
C SER A 78 -41.83 13.69 -36.93
N ALA A 79 -42.95 13.60 -36.24
CA ALA A 79 -44.18 14.26 -36.60
C ALA A 79 -44.04 15.81 -36.55
N VAL A 80 -43.43 16.33 -35.47
CA VAL A 80 -43.12 17.76 -35.32
C VAL A 80 -42.17 18.26 -36.39
N ALA A 81 -41.14 17.46 -36.73
CA ALA A 81 -40.18 17.86 -37.79
C ALA A 81 -40.85 17.96 -39.17
N ASN A 82 -41.68 16.99 -39.53
CA ASN A 82 -42.41 16.98 -40.78
C ASN A 82 -43.44 18.10 -40.84
N SER A 83 -44.24 18.29 -39.79
CA SER A 83 -45.21 19.41 -39.73
C SER A 83 -44.47 20.76 -39.78
N ALA A 84 -43.37 20.94 -39.07
CA ALA A 84 -42.55 22.14 -39.12
C ALA A 84 -42.07 22.48 -40.54
N ALA A 85 -41.61 21.48 -41.30
CA ALA A 85 -41.17 21.67 -42.68
C ALA A 85 -42.34 22.13 -43.59
N VAL A 86 -43.50 21.49 -43.47
CA VAL A 86 -44.71 21.85 -44.23
C VAL A 86 -45.22 23.23 -43.85
N GLN A 87 -45.38 23.51 -42.55
CA GLN A 87 -45.89 24.79 -42.05
C GLN A 87 -44.93 25.96 -42.36
N LEU A 88 -43.62 25.76 -42.31
CA LEU A 88 -42.62 26.73 -42.72
C LEU A 88 -42.75 27.04 -44.22
N THR A 89 -42.93 26.01 -45.05
CA THR A 89 -43.15 26.17 -46.50
C THR A 89 -44.39 26.99 -46.77
N HIS A 90 -45.49 26.74 -46.09
CA HIS A 90 -46.70 27.53 -46.18
C HIS A 90 -46.48 28.99 -45.77
N MET A 91 -45.82 29.21 -44.64
CA MET A 91 -45.55 30.55 -44.10
C MET A 91 -44.65 31.36 -45.01
N VAL A 92 -43.65 30.79 -45.64
CA VAL A 92 -42.78 31.46 -46.62
C VAL A 92 -43.55 31.77 -47.90
N ASN A 93 -44.38 30.84 -48.38
CA ASN A 93 -45.20 31.08 -49.55
C ASN A 93 -46.26 32.19 -49.34
N GLU A 94 -46.89 32.26 -48.18
CA GLU A 94 -47.83 33.38 -47.79
C GLU A 94 -47.10 34.72 -47.75
N LEU A 95 -45.89 34.80 -47.20
CA LEU A 95 -45.04 35.97 -47.18
C LEU A 95 -44.67 36.42 -48.60
N ASN A 96 -44.28 35.49 -49.46
CA ASN A 96 -43.95 35.83 -50.88
C ASN A 96 -45.15 36.27 -51.66
N ALA A 97 -46.32 35.71 -51.44
CA ALA A 97 -47.59 36.15 -52.10
C ALA A 97 -48.02 37.55 -51.66
N SER A 98 -47.84 37.94 -50.41
CA SER A 98 -48.20 39.27 -49.88
C SER A 98 -47.26 40.37 -50.35
N THR A 99 -46.03 40.03 -50.77
CA THR A 99 -45.02 41.03 -51.22
C THR A 99 -45.04 41.29 -52.72
N SER A 100 -45.79 40.54 -53.53
CA SER A 100 -45.86 40.68 -54.99
C SER A 100 -47.31 40.61 -55.48
N PRO A 101 -48.07 41.76 -55.55
CA PRO A 101 -49.45 41.76 -56.01
C PRO A 101 -49.64 41.37 -57.46
N ASP A 102 -48.59 41.45 -58.32
CA ASP A 102 -48.67 41.24 -59.75
C ASP A 102 -48.37 39.80 -60.24
N GLY A 103 -48.30 38.80 -59.31
CA GLY A 103 -48.23 37.38 -59.67
C GLY A 103 -46.89 36.88 -60.25
N HIS A 104 -45.90 37.74 -60.41
CA HIS A 104 -44.55 37.39 -60.89
C HIS A 104 -43.51 37.57 -59.75
N SER A 105 -43.57 36.74 -58.79
CA SER A 105 -42.52 36.72 -57.74
C SER A 105 -41.39 35.77 -58.15
N ASN A 106 -40.20 36.33 -58.38
CA ASN A 106 -38.97 35.61 -58.49
C ASN A 106 -38.40 35.16 -57.10
N ALA A 107 -39.25 35.16 -56.08
CA ALA A 107 -38.85 34.79 -54.76
C ALA A 107 -38.62 33.28 -54.66
N PRO A 108 -37.55 32.84 -54.01
CA PRO A 108 -37.25 31.42 -53.88
C PRO A 108 -38.36 30.70 -53.08
N ARG A 109 -38.76 29.54 -53.60
CA ARG A 109 -39.78 28.68 -52.99
C ARG A 109 -39.08 27.60 -52.20
N LEU A 110 -39.60 27.35 -50.99
CA LEU A 110 -39.16 26.18 -50.19
C LEU A 110 -39.85 24.94 -50.73
N ALA A 111 -39.10 23.85 -50.80
CA ALA A 111 -39.60 22.51 -51.07
C ALA A 111 -38.98 21.53 -50.09
N GLN A 112 -39.77 20.67 -49.52
CA GLN A 112 -39.29 19.61 -48.65
C GLN A 112 -38.55 18.58 -49.51
N LEU A 113 -37.26 18.35 -49.21
CA LEU A 113 -36.40 17.39 -49.88
C LEU A 113 -36.54 16.00 -49.31
N ASN A 114 -36.52 15.92 -47.97
CA ASN A 114 -36.60 14.67 -47.24
C ASN A 114 -37.62 14.78 -46.10
N GLU A 115 -38.34 13.71 -45.88
CA GLU A 115 -39.20 13.59 -44.70
C GLU A 115 -38.38 13.09 -43.52
N ALA A 116 -38.69 13.58 -42.32
CA ALA A 116 -38.12 13.10 -41.10
C ALA A 116 -38.65 11.70 -40.78
N THR A 117 -37.75 10.76 -40.53
CA THR A 117 -38.07 9.41 -40.10
C THR A 117 -37.94 9.30 -38.60
N THR A 118 -38.73 8.41 -37.98
CA THR A 118 -38.61 8.12 -36.57
C THR A 118 -37.23 7.52 -36.28
N PRO A 119 -36.42 8.10 -35.36
CA PRO A 119 -35.10 7.60 -35.05
C PRO A 119 -35.13 6.28 -34.25
N ASP A 120 -34.33 5.30 -34.66
CA ASP A 120 -34.24 3.99 -33.96
C ASP A 120 -33.46 4.04 -32.65
N ASN A 121 -32.63 5.06 -32.45
CA ASN A 121 -31.79 5.19 -31.28
C ASN A 121 -31.80 6.58 -30.68
N PRO A 122 -31.77 6.74 -29.35
CA PRO A 122 -31.71 8.04 -28.72
C PRO A 122 -30.33 8.72 -28.99
N SER A 123 -30.39 10.02 -29.27
CA SER A 123 -29.18 10.84 -29.45
C SER A 123 -28.51 11.24 -28.13
N SER A 124 -29.21 11.16 -26.99
CA SER A 124 -28.74 11.47 -25.65
C SER A 124 -29.57 10.71 -24.61
N PRO A 125 -28.96 10.22 -23.48
CA PRO A 125 -27.55 10.29 -23.15
C PRO A 125 -26.73 9.25 -23.95
N ASN A 126 -25.51 9.61 -24.35
CA ASN A 126 -24.58 8.68 -24.98
C ASN A 126 -23.95 7.78 -23.90
N THR A 127 -24.63 6.68 -23.57
CA THR A 127 -24.24 5.77 -22.48
C THR A 127 -22.84 5.19 -22.68
N THR A 128 -22.46 4.87 -23.90
CA THR A 128 -21.13 4.33 -24.22
C THR A 128 -20.03 5.34 -23.93
N GLU A 129 -20.21 6.59 -24.36
CA GLU A 129 -19.24 7.67 -24.13
C GLU A 129 -19.12 7.99 -22.63
N ASN A 130 -20.25 8.07 -21.92
CA ASN A 130 -20.26 8.30 -20.47
C ASN A 130 -19.58 7.17 -19.69
N ILE A 131 -19.75 5.90 -20.08
CA ILE A 131 -19.07 4.76 -19.48
C ILE A 131 -17.55 4.84 -19.72
N ILE A 132 -17.12 5.17 -20.94
CA ILE A 132 -15.69 5.32 -21.26
C ILE A 132 -15.06 6.44 -20.43
N ILE A 133 -15.73 7.62 -20.37
CA ILE A 133 -15.25 8.76 -19.58
C ILE A 133 -15.17 8.38 -18.09
N GLY A 134 -16.21 7.72 -17.57
CA GLY A 134 -16.24 7.26 -16.17
C GLY A 134 -15.12 6.27 -15.86
N LEU A 135 -14.84 5.34 -16.77
CA LEU A 135 -13.76 4.36 -16.62
C LEU A 135 -12.38 5.02 -16.62
N VAL A 136 -12.12 5.93 -17.54
CA VAL A 136 -10.85 6.66 -17.63
C VAL A 136 -10.65 7.51 -16.36
N LEU A 137 -11.66 8.24 -15.93
CA LEU A 137 -11.60 9.07 -14.72
C LEU A 137 -11.36 8.21 -13.47
N GLY A 138 -12.08 7.08 -13.35
CA GLY A 138 -11.90 6.12 -12.26
C GLY A 138 -10.50 5.54 -12.21
N LEU A 139 -9.90 5.22 -13.37
CA LEU A 139 -8.54 4.71 -13.46
C LEU A 139 -7.50 5.75 -13.01
N VAL A 140 -7.66 7.01 -13.42
CA VAL A 140 -6.78 8.12 -13.00
C VAL A 140 -6.85 8.33 -11.49
N VAL A 141 -8.06 8.42 -10.93
CA VAL A 141 -8.27 8.58 -9.48
C VAL A 141 -7.70 7.39 -8.71
N GLY A 142 -7.93 6.16 -9.20
CA GLY A 142 -7.38 4.94 -8.62
C GLY A 142 -5.85 4.90 -8.63
N ALA A 143 -5.22 5.33 -9.73
CA ALA A 143 -3.77 5.43 -9.84
C ALA A 143 -3.18 6.45 -8.86
N ILE A 144 -3.79 7.64 -8.76
CA ILE A 144 -3.37 8.66 -7.78
C ILE A 144 -3.49 8.12 -6.35
N ALA A 145 -4.62 7.50 -6.01
CA ALA A 145 -4.83 6.92 -4.68
C ALA A 145 -3.80 5.81 -4.36
N ALA A 146 -3.45 4.98 -5.33
CA ALA A 146 -2.42 3.94 -5.17
C ALA A 146 -1.02 4.53 -4.91
N VAL A 147 -0.65 5.57 -5.65
CA VAL A 147 0.63 6.28 -5.46
C VAL A 147 0.68 6.95 -4.08
N VAL A 148 -0.37 7.68 -3.69
CA VAL A 148 -0.45 8.33 -2.37
C VAL A 148 -0.35 7.31 -1.26
N ARG A 149 -1.09 6.17 -1.37
CA ARG A 149 -1.00 5.09 -0.40
C ARG A 149 0.41 4.49 -0.33
N GLY A 150 1.08 4.28 -1.46
CA GLY A 150 2.45 3.77 -1.50
C GLY A 150 3.46 4.72 -0.85
N MET A 151 3.32 6.02 -1.05
CA MET A 151 4.17 7.05 -0.43
C MET A 151 3.92 7.21 1.09
N THR A 152 2.74 6.84 1.57
CA THR A 152 2.35 6.95 2.99
C THR A 152 2.62 5.65 3.76
N ASP A 153 2.88 4.53 3.09
CA ASP A 153 3.20 3.25 3.73
C ASP A 153 4.64 3.28 4.28
N ARG A 154 4.77 3.45 5.60
CA ARG A 154 6.03 3.49 6.34
C ARG A 154 6.38 2.18 7.02
N ARG A 155 5.78 1.08 6.57
CA ARG A 155 6.02 -0.24 7.15
C ARG A 155 7.37 -0.78 6.74
N ILE A 156 8.13 -1.24 7.70
CA ILE A 156 9.44 -1.84 7.50
C ILE A 156 9.29 -3.17 6.77
N ARG A 157 10.01 -3.32 5.68
CA ARG A 157 9.99 -4.53 4.84
C ARG A 157 11.37 -5.10 4.57
N ASP A 158 12.43 -4.38 4.95
CA ASP A 158 13.81 -4.79 4.80
C ASP A 158 14.55 -4.66 6.14
N ALA A 159 15.38 -5.66 6.46
CA ALA A 159 16.23 -5.62 7.65
C ALA A 159 17.25 -4.48 7.62
N ALA A 160 17.68 -4.03 6.44
CA ALA A 160 18.57 -2.89 6.29
C ALA A 160 17.94 -1.57 6.78
N GLU A 161 16.62 -1.41 6.63
CA GLU A 161 15.89 -0.24 7.15
C GLU A 161 15.96 -0.18 8.68
N ILE A 162 15.89 -1.35 9.35
CA ILE A 162 15.93 -1.44 10.81
C ILE A 162 17.28 -0.91 11.32
N SER A 163 18.38 -1.41 10.76
CA SER A 163 19.74 -1.02 11.17
C SER A 163 20.02 0.46 10.95
N ALA A 164 19.41 1.07 9.95
CA ALA A 164 19.52 2.51 9.68
C ALA A 164 18.78 3.37 10.73
N ILE A 165 17.73 2.83 11.37
CA ILE A 165 16.92 3.56 12.36
C ILE A 165 17.50 3.43 13.78
N VAL A 166 17.83 2.20 14.19
CA VAL A 166 18.22 1.90 15.59
C VAL A 166 19.73 1.88 15.79
N SER A 167 20.52 1.96 14.72
CA SER A 167 22.00 1.93 14.76
C SER A 167 22.60 0.69 15.45
N VAL A 168 21.83 -0.40 15.50
CA VAL A 168 22.26 -1.72 16.03
C VAL A 168 22.12 -2.79 14.95
N PRO A 169 22.90 -3.89 15.02
CA PRO A 169 22.85 -4.92 14.01
C PRO A 169 21.51 -5.68 14.02
N SER A 170 21.11 -6.17 12.85
CA SER A 170 20.11 -7.24 12.77
C SER A 170 20.80 -8.57 13.10
N VAL A 171 20.42 -9.19 14.21
CA VAL A 171 21.06 -10.42 14.71
C VAL A 171 20.36 -11.68 14.21
N GLY A 172 19.19 -11.55 13.61
CA GLY A 172 18.48 -12.70 13.04
C GLY A 172 17.23 -12.29 12.25
N THR A 173 16.83 -13.19 11.37
CA THR A 173 15.57 -13.07 10.62
C THR A 173 14.80 -14.36 10.77
N ILE A 174 13.58 -14.28 11.30
CA ILE A 174 12.70 -15.43 11.54
C ILE A 174 11.53 -15.37 10.57
N SER A 175 11.48 -16.36 9.69
CA SER A 175 10.43 -16.48 8.69
C SER A 175 9.15 -17.10 9.28
N THR A 176 8.03 -16.81 8.65
CA THR A 176 6.79 -17.55 8.94
C THR A 176 6.95 -19.01 8.57
N SER A 177 6.56 -19.92 9.46
CA SER A 177 6.51 -21.35 9.21
C SER A 177 5.28 -21.97 9.85
N ASP A 178 4.79 -23.06 9.24
CA ASP A 178 3.66 -23.83 9.77
C ASP A 178 4.02 -24.49 11.11
N ASP A 179 5.30 -24.85 11.31
CA ASP A 179 5.78 -25.43 12.55
C ASP A 179 5.67 -24.43 13.71
N LEU A 180 6.15 -23.18 13.54
CA LEU A 180 6.00 -22.11 14.54
C LEU A 180 4.52 -21.73 14.79
N ALA A 181 3.69 -21.79 13.77
CA ALA A 181 2.26 -21.51 13.91
C ALA A 181 1.53 -22.59 14.72
N SER A 182 1.93 -23.85 14.58
CA SER A 182 1.27 -25.00 15.22
C SER A 182 1.81 -25.32 16.63
N ARG A 183 3.13 -25.25 16.83
CA ARG A 183 3.80 -25.69 18.07
C ARG A 183 4.29 -24.56 18.95
N LYS A 184 4.40 -23.32 18.40
CA LYS A 184 4.98 -22.13 19.04
C LYS A 184 6.48 -22.25 19.39
N VAL A 185 6.95 -23.41 19.89
CA VAL A 185 8.35 -23.75 20.14
C VAL A 185 8.75 -24.90 19.24
N LEU A 186 9.91 -24.79 18.65
CA LEU A 186 10.47 -25.78 17.72
C LEU A 186 11.15 -26.91 18.46
N ASP A 187 11.00 -28.10 17.91
CA ASP A 187 11.83 -29.26 18.32
C ASP A 187 13.16 -29.21 17.54
N PHE A 188 14.21 -28.77 18.22
CA PHE A 188 15.54 -28.63 17.64
C PHE A 188 16.22 -29.98 17.35
N ALA A 189 15.77 -31.08 17.96
CA ALA A 189 16.24 -32.42 17.69
C ALA A 189 15.60 -33.06 16.46
N ALA A 190 14.46 -32.55 16.00
CA ALA A 190 13.78 -32.98 14.80
C ALA A 190 14.57 -32.62 13.53
N ALA A 191 14.11 -33.15 12.37
CA ALA A 191 14.74 -32.85 11.07
C ALA A 191 14.86 -31.34 10.82
N PRO A 192 15.92 -30.89 10.09
CA PRO A 192 16.23 -29.47 9.92
C PRO A 192 15.08 -28.72 9.26
N VAL A 193 14.41 -27.90 10.06
CA VAL A 193 13.38 -26.96 9.62
C VAL A 193 14.05 -25.59 9.48
N LEU A 194 13.74 -24.86 8.44
CA LEU A 194 14.33 -23.55 8.17
C LEU A 194 14.29 -22.63 9.40
N ALA A 195 13.17 -22.61 10.12
CA ALA A 195 13.03 -21.80 11.31
C ALA A 195 13.99 -22.22 12.45
N ALA A 196 14.29 -23.52 12.63
CA ALA A 196 15.25 -23.99 13.62
C ALA A 196 16.68 -23.50 13.28
N GLU A 197 17.06 -23.53 12.00
CA GLU A 197 18.34 -22.98 11.56
C GLU A 197 18.44 -21.48 11.80
N GLN A 198 17.36 -20.73 11.58
CA GLN A 198 17.32 -19.29 11.86
C GLN A 198 17.52 -18.98 13.35
N PHE A 199 16.99 -19.79 14.26
CA PHE A 199 17.24 -19.63 15.69
C PHE A 199 18.65 -20.09 16.10
N ARG A 200 19.23 -21.11 15.47
CA ARG A 200 20.65 -21.48 15.66
C ARG A 200 21.58 -20.36 15.18
N GLU A 201 21.25 -19.72 14.06
CA GLU A 201 21.96 -18.54 13.57
C GLU A 201 21.85 -17.38 14.56
N LEU A 202 20.63 -17.08 15.05
CA LEU A 202 20.40 -16.07 16.07
C LEU A 202 21.24 -16.32 17.34
N ARG A 203 21.23 -17.55 17.88
CA ARG A 203 22.08 -17.98 19.01
C ARG A 203 23.56 -17.73 18.74
N THR A 204 24.02 -18.10 17.55
CA THR A 204 25.41 -17.91 17.16
C THR A 204 25.78 -16.44 17.10
N ASN A 205 24.94 -15.61 16.48
CA ASN A 205 25.19 -14.17 16.34
C ASN A 205 25.23 -13.46 17.69
N LEU A 206 24.40 -13.88 18.66
CA LEU A 206 24.42 -13.32 20.02
C LEU A 206 25.76 -13.45 20.71
N ARG A 207 26.50 -14.57 20.50
CA ARG A 207 27.85 -14.80 21.09
C ARG A 207 28.92 -13.85 20.58
N PHE A 208 28.68 -13.17 19.45
CA PHE A 208 29.63 -12.24 18.84
C PHE A 208 29.28 -10.77 19.06
N LEU A 209 28.17 -10.45 19.76
CA LEU A 209 27.73 -9.07 19.96
C LEU A 209 28.62 -8.30 20.96
N ASP A 210 29.03 -8.95 22.01
CA ASP A 210 29.97 -8.39 22.98
C ASP A 210 30.85 -9.53 23.52
N VAL A 211 32.08 -9.62 23.02
CA VAL A 211 33.02 -10.71 23.35
C VAL A 211 33.66 -10.49 24.71
N ASP A 212 33.79 -9.24 25.14
CA ASP A 212 34.48 -8.86 26.37
C ASP A 212 33.55 -8.93 27.60
N ASN A 213 32.25 -8.61 27.39
CA ASN A 213 31.20 -8.62 28.42
C ASN A 213 29.94 -9.33 27.86
N ALA A 214 30.07 -10.66 27.69
CA ALA A 214 28.96 -11.44 27.13
C ALA A 214 27.68 -11.26 28.00
N PRO A 215 26.59 -10.70 27.47
CA PRO A 215 25.37 -10.50 28.22
C PRO A 215 24.73 -11.86 28.53
N THR A 216 24.38 -12.07 29.79
CA THR A 216 23.76 -13.29 30.30
C THR A 216 22.30 -13.10 30.63
N ILE A 217 21.90 -11.90 31.03
CA ILE A 217 20.50 -11.52 31.27
C ILE A 217 19.99 -10.79 30.04
N LEU A 218 19.18 -11.47 29.22
CA LEU A 218 18.69 -10.95 27.95
C LEU A 218 17.19 -10.71 28.01
N ALA A 219 16.75 -9.45 27.84
CA ALA A 219 15.36 -9.13 27.63
C ALA A 219 14.98 -9.24 26.15
N VAL A 220 13.88 -9.90 25.85
CA VAL A 220 13.28 -9.90 24.51
C VAL A 220 12.00 -9.09 24.53
N SER A 221 11.99 -7.98 23.82
CA SER A 221 10.84 -7.07 23.75
C SER A 221 10.48 -6.71 22.32
N SER A 222 9.50 -5.85 22.14
CA SER A 222 9.05 -5.33 20.84
C SER A 222 8.44 -3.95 20.98
N GLY A 223 8.29 -3.22 19.89
CA GLY A 223 7.59 -1.94 19.90
C GLY A 223 6.09 -2.10 20.17
N MET A 224 5.46 -3.06 19.50
CA MET A 224 4.02 -3.28 19.52
C MET A 224 3.67 -4.73 19.86
N PRO A 225 2.42 -5.00 20.32
CA PRO A 225 1.95 -6.36 20.50
C PRO A 225 1.97 -7.17 19.20
N SER A 226 2.13 -8.49 19.34
CA SER A 226 2.10 -9.45 18.21
C SER A 226 3.25 -9.30 17.20
N GLU A 227 4.39 -8.79 17.64
CA GLU A 227 5.62 -8.72 16.83
C GLU A 227 6.52 -9.96 17.00
N GLY A 228 6.09 -10.96 17.74
CA GLY A 228 6.79 -12.24 17.88
C GLY A 228 7.76 -12.34 19.05
N LYS A 229 7.77 -11.36 19.98
CA LYS A 229 8.67 -11.33 21.15
C LYS A 229 8.73 -12.65 21.94
N SER A 230 7.57 -13.17 22.36
CA SER A 230 7.49 -14.40 23.17
C SER A 230 7.93 -15.65 22.37
N THR A 231 7.64 -15.67 21.05
CA THR A 231 8.13 -16.72 20.15
C THR A 231 9.66 -16.66 20.03
N VAL A 232 10.23 -15.46 19.92
CA VAL A 232 11.68 -15.28 19.88
C VAL A 232 12.30 -15.68 21.22
N ALA A 233 11.75 -15.20 22.35
CA ALA A 233 12.27 -15.53 23.67
C ALA A 233 12.27 -17.03 23.96
N ALA A 234 11.15 -17.70 23.74
CA ALA A 234 11.02 -19.14 24.01
C ALA A 234 11.92 -19.98 23.09
N ASN A 235 11.95 -19.72 21.78
CA ASN A 235 12.76 -20.48 20.86
C ASN A 235 14.27 -20.18 21.01
N LEU A 236 14.65 -18.95 21.37
CA LEU A 236 16.04 -18.63 21.69
C LEU A 236 16.50 -19.37 22.95
N ALA A 237 15.69 -19.37 24.01
CA ALA A 237 15.95 -20.10 25.24
C ALA A 237 16.12 -21.62 24.94
N THR A 238 15.23 -22.19 24.14
CA THR A 238 15.33 -23.61 23.73
C THR A 238 16.57 -23.87 22.89
N ALA A 239 16.91 -22.95 21.96
CA ALA A 239 18.12 -23.13 21.13
C ALA A 239 19.43 -23.02 21.94
N LEU A 240 19.47 -22.23 23.01
CA LEU A 240 20.59 -22.16 23.95
C LEU A 240 20.68 -23.44 24.80
N ALA A 241 19.53 -23.94 25.27
CA ALA A 241 19.45 -25.19 26.04
C ALA A 241 19.85 -26.41 25.20
N ASP A 242 19.45 -26.46 23.93
CA ASP A 242 19.88 -27.50 22.95
C ASP A 242 21.40 -27.51 22.73
N ASP A 243 22.08 -26.36 22.92
CA ASP A 243 23.53 -26.22 22.87
C ASP A 243 24.23 -26.58 24.22
N GLY A 244 23.48 -27.09 25.19
CA GLY A 244 23.99 -27.54 26.48
C GLY A 244 24.12 -26.42 27.53
N GLN A 245 23.61 -25.21 27.31
CA GLN A 245 23.63 -24.15 28.30
C GLN A 245 22.49 -24.36 29.31
N GLN A 246 22.73 -24.04 30.59
CA GLN A 246 21.67 -23.98 31.58
C GLN A 246 20.89 -22.68 31.42
N VAL A 247 19.64 -22.76 31.01
CA VAL A 247 18.82 -21.58 30.64
C VAL A 247 17.57 -21.48 31.51
N VAL A 248 17.26 -20.28 31.96
CA VAL A 248 15.95 -19.99 32.55
C VAL A 248 15.20 -18.98 31.70
N LEU A 249 13.97 -19.35 31.31
CA LEU A 249 13.05 -18.46 30.58
C LEU A 249 12.07 -17.84 31.59
N VAL A 250 12.06 -16.52 31.69
CA VAL A 250 11.25 -15.76 32.64
C VAL A 250 10.11 -15.03 31.90
N ASP A 251 8.88 -15.24 32.33
CA ASP A 251 7.73 -14.47 31.85
C ASP A 251 7.63 -13.13 32.58
N GLY A 252 8.20 -12.10 31.99
CA GLY A 252 8.16 -10.71 32.48
C GLY A 252 6.97 -9.92 31.96
N ASP A 253 6.11 -10.48 31.09
CA ASP A 253 4.87 -9.84 30.67
C ASP A 253 3.74 -10.15 31.67
N LEU A 254 3.81 -9.54 32.87
CA LEU A 254 2.83 -9.74 33.95
C LEU A 254 1.40 -9.32 33.58
N ARG A 255 1.22 -8.58 32.48
CA ARG A 255 -0.11 -8.15 32.00
C ARG A 255 -0.76 -9.18 31.10
N ARG A 256 0.02 -9.82 30.25
CA ARG A 256 -0.44 -10.79 29.23
C ARG A 256 0.51 -11.95 29.16
N PRO A 257 0.65 -12.71 30.27
CA PRO A 257 1.60 -13.82 30.31
C PRO A 257 1.29 -14.85 29.24
N ARG A 258 2.32 -15.40 28.67
CA ARG A 258 2.21 -16.35 27.56
C ARG A 258 3.18 -17.52 27.65
N ILE A 259 4.27 -17.40 28.41
CA ILE A 259 5.36 -18.37 28.38
C ILE A 259 4.91 -19.78 28.83
N ALA A 260 4.00 -19.87 29.78
CA ALA A 260 3.42 -21.15 30.17
C ALA A 260 2.73 -21.91 29.01
N ASP A 261 2.23 -21.19 28.01
CA ASP A 261 1.62 -21.77 26.80
C ASP A 261 2.66 -22.21 25.73
N TYR A 262 3.93 -21.84 25.92
CA TYR A 262 5.01 -22.08 24.97
C TYR A 262 5.90 -23.27 25.37
N VAL A 263 6.05 -23.53 26.67
CA VAL A 263 6.92 -24.59 27.15
C VAL A 263 6.16 -25.90 27.36
N ASP A 264 6.82 -26.99 27.00
CA ASP A 264 6.30 -28.33 27.26
C ASP A 264 6.51 -28.70 28.74
N GLY A 265 5.60 -29.49 29.32
CA GLY A 265 5.65 -29.94 30.70
C GLY A 265 4.43 -29.50 31.50
N ASN A 266 4.35 -29.95 32.74
CA ASN A 266 3.26 -29.60 33.66
C ASN A 266 3.60 -28.30 34.43
N VAL A 267 3.80 -27.20 33.68
CA VAL A 267 4.19 -25.92 34.23
C VAL A 267 2.98 -25.22 34.87
N GLN A 268 3.15 -24.80 36.13
CA GLN A 268 2.08 -24.16 36.92
C GLN A 268 2.21 -22.64 36.88
N SER A 269 1.07 -21.94 36.68
CA SER A 269 1.01 -20.49 36.70
C SER A 269 0.44 -19.92 38.02
N ALA A 270 0.18 -20.78 39.01
CA ALA A 270 -0.35 -20.35 40.33
C ALA A 270 0.68 -19.59 41.16
N VAL A 271 1.95 -19.85 40.93
CA VAL A 271 3.11 -19.16 41.53
C VAL A 271 4.10 -18.81 40.42
N GLY A 272 4.85 -17.73 40.59
CA GLY A 272 5.80 -17.29 39.58
C GLY A 272 6.50 -15.98 39.95
N LEU A 273 6.93 -15.24 38.93
CA LEU A 273 7.68 -14.00 39.09
C LEU A 273 6.98 -12.99 40.00
N SER A 274 5.68 -12.77 39.80
CA SER A 274 4.91 -11.84 40.65
C SER A 274 4.90 -12.23 42.12
N THR A 275 4.81 -13.53 42.42
CA THR A 275 4.84 -14.07 43.81
C THR A 275 6.22 -13.86 44.43
N ALA A 276 7.29 -14.08 43.68
CA ALA A 276 8.65 -13.84 44.15
C ALA A 276 8.91 -12.35 44.39
N LEU A 277 8.41 -11.48 43.50
CA LEU A 277 8.57 -10.02 43.62
C LEU A 277 7.76 -9.43 44.78
N SER A 278 6.59 -9.99 45.09
CA SER A 278 5.78 -9.60 46.28
C SER A 278 6.39 -10.07 47.60
N GLY A 279 7.29 -11.03 47.60
CA GLY A 279 7.91 -11.60 48.78
C GLY A 279 7.15 -12.75 49.41
N ASP A 280 6.18 -13.29 48.69
CA ASP A 280 5.35 -14.42 49.12
C ASP A 280 6.02 -15.78 48.87
N ALA A 281 7.09 -15.81 48.05
CA ALA A 281 7.93 -16.99 47.81
C ALA A 281 9.39 -16.57 47.48
N ASP A 282 10.33 -17.47 47.67
CA ASP A 282 11.67 -17.28 47.17
C ASP A 282 11.71 -17.59 45.66
N ILE A 283 12.64 -16.94 44.94
CA ILE A 283 12.74 -17.13 43.45
C ILE A 283 13.07 -18.59 43.10
N GLU A 284 13.84 -19.25 43.92
CA GLU A 284 14.23 -20.65 43.74
C GLU A 284 13.03 -21.60 43.83
N ASP A 285 12.03 -21.28 44.61
CA ASP A 285 10.82 -22.10 44.80
C ASP A 285 9.84 -21.99 43.64
N VAL A 286 9.96 -20.93 42.78
CA VAL A 286 9.10 -20.70 41.64
C VAL A 286 9.74 -21.07 40.31
N VAL A 287 11.00 -21.43 40.29
CA VAL A 287 11.68 -22.03 39.12
C VAL A 287 11.13 -23.43 38.89
N GLN A 288 10.70 -23.71 37.69
CA GLN A 288 10.13 -24.99 37.29
C GLN A 288 10.94 -25.61 36.14
N GLU A 289 11.13 -26.91 36.17
CA GLU A 289 11.71 -27.66 35.05
C GLU A 289 10.69 -27.79 33.92
N THR A 290 11.15 -27.74 32.70
CA THR A 290 10.33 -27.95 31.50
C THR A 290 10.52 -29.35 30.94
N GLY A 291 9.79 -29.71 29.89
CA GLY A 291 10.02 -30.94 29.13
C GLY A 291 11.29 -30.94 28.27
N THR A 292 12.01 -29.82 28.22
CA THR A 292 13.24 -29.63 27.45
C THR A 292 14.45 -29.70 28.38
N ASP A 293 15.44 -30.52 28.07
CA ASP A 293 16.67 -30.60 28.83
C ASP A 293 17.38 -29.24 28.94
N ASN A 294 17.98 -28.93 30.10
CA ASN A 294 18.68 -27.67 30.38
C ASN A 294 17.83 -26.41 30.33
N LEU A 295 16.52 -26.50 30.15
CA LEU A 295 15.60 -25.37 30.15
C LEU A 295 14.68 -25.39 31.36
N SER A 296 14.78 -24.35 32.20
CA SER A 296 13.88 -24.07 33.28
C SER A 296 12.99 -22.87 32.92
N VAL A 297 11.85 -22.69 33.62
CA VAL A 297 10.94 -21.57 33.42
C VAL A 297 10.52 -20.96 34.74
N VAL A 298 10.35 -19.63 34.73
CA VAL A 298 9.65 -18.87 35.74
C VAL A 298 8.44 -18.24 35.08
N THR A 299 7.26 -18.73 35.40
CA THR A 299 6.01 -18.14 34.88
C THR A 299 5.75 -16.77 35.51
N ALA A 300 4.84 -15.99 34.93
CA ALA A 300 4.46 -14.68 35.49
C ALA A 300 3.85 -14.77 36.90
N GLY A 301 3.21 -15.90 37.24
CA GLY A 301 2.39 -16.03 38.44
C GLY A 301 1.06 -15.28 38.35
N PRO A 302 0.36 -15.06 39.47
CA PRO A 302 -0.87 -14.31 39.53
C PRO A 302 -0.66 -12.86 39.07
N GLN A 303 -1.60 -12.33 38.26
CA GLN A 303 -1.50 -10.96 37.78
C GLN A 303 -1.59 -9.94 38.92
N PRO A 304 -0.52 -9.13 39.13
CA PRO A 304 -0.54 -8.12 40.20
C PRO A 304 -1.38 -6.90 39.79
N PRO A 305 -1.89 -6.10 40.74
CA PRO A 305 -2.67 -4.91 40.42
C PRO A 305 -1.86 -3.85 39.68
N ILE A 306 -0.57 -3.70 39.96
CA ILE A 306 0.32 -2.70 39.35
C ILE A 306 1.65 -3.38 38.94
N PRO A 307 1.70 -4.01 37.77
CA PRO A 307 2.90 -4.71 37.28
C PRO A 307 4.17 -3.85 37.27
N ALA A 308 4.03 -2.57 36.82
CA ALA A 308 5.15 -1.65 36.71
C ALA A 308 5.89 -1.38 38.01
N GLU A 309 5.17 -1.35 39.18
CA GLU A 309 5.81 -1.17 40.46
C GLU A 309 6.71 -2.35 40.87
N LEU A 310 6.26 -3.57 40.56
CA LEU A 310 7.07 -4.77 40.81
C LEU A 310 8.28 -4.84 39.90
N LEU A 311 8.09 -4.60 38.60
CA LEU A 311 9.17 -4.66 37.61
C LEU A 311 10.16 -3.49 37.72
N GLY A 312 9.75 -2.36 38.26
CA GLY A 312 10.62 -1.20 38.56
C GLY A 312 11.30 -1.26 39.92
N SER A 313 11.09 -2.32 40.73
CA SER A 313 11.68 -2.46 42.04
C SER A 313 13.13 -2.98 41.99
N ASN A 314 13.94 -2.62 43.02
CA ASN A 314 15.28 -3.20 43.15
C ASN A 314 15.21 -4.73 43.31
N ARG A 315 14.12 -5.26 43.86
CA ARG A 315 13.92 -6.69 44.02
C ARG A 315 13.87 -7.42 42.69
N PHE A 316 13.36 -6.81 41.61
CA PHE A 316 13.38 -7.42 40.29
C PHE A 316 14.81 -7.60 39.77
N ALA A 317 15.67 -6.59 39.90
CA ALA A 317 17.08 -6.71 39.55
C ALA A 317 17.80 -7.77 40.41
N GLU A 318 17.53 -7.81 41.74
CA GLU A 318 18.07 -8.84 42.61
C GLU A 318 17.63 -10.25 42.21
N VAL A 319 16.36 -10.42 41.85
CA VAL A 319 15.82 -11.70 41.35
C VAL A 319 16.54 -12.15 40.08
N LEU A 320 16.75 -11.25 39.11
CA LEU A 320 17.47 -11.57 37.87
C LEU A 320 18.92 -11.96 38.15
N GLN A 321 19.61 -11.28 39.09
CA GLN A 321 20.99 -11.63 39.47
C GLN A 321 21.05 -13.00 40.17
N ARG A 322 20.12 -13.29 41.09
CA ARG A 322 20.06 -14.62 41.74
C ARG A 322 19.81 -15.74 40.71
N LEU A 323 19.01 -15.51 39.67
CA LEU A 323 18.85 -16.48 38.60
C LEU A 323 20.15 -16.61 37.79
N ASN A 324 20.85 -15.52 37.52
CA ASN A 324 22.11 -15.51 36.77
C ASN A 324 23.25 -16.20 37.50
N GLU A 325 23.21 -16.33 38.84
CA GLU A 325 24.17 -17.11 39.62
C GLU A 325 23.99 -18.62 39.41
N ARG A 326 22.83 -19.07 38.90
CA ARG A 326 22.48 -20.49 38.75
C ARG A 326 22.39 -20.96 37.31
N PHE A 327 22.13 -20.04 36.38
CA PHE A 327 21.93 -20.32 34.97
C PHE A 327 22.97 -19.59 34.14
N ASP A 328 23.38 -20.18 33.04
CA ASP A 328 24.30 -19.56 32.09
C ASP A 328 23.61 -18.40 31.34
N PHE A 329 22.28 -18.51 31.13
CA PHE A 329 21.46 -17.49 30.52
C PHE A 329 20.10 -17.30 31.21
N VAL A 330 19.71 -16.06 31.41
CA VAL A 330 18.40 -15.63 31.86
C VAL A 330 17.70 -14.90 30.70
N ILE A 331 16.71 -15.53 30.10
CA ILE A 331 15.95 -14.93 28.97
C ILE A 331 14.62 -14.40 29.52
N VAL A 332 14.36 -13.11 29.42
CA VAL A 332 13.15 -12.47 29.93
C VAL A 332 12.23 -12.06 28.79
N ASP A 333 11.05 -12.68 28.67
CA ASP A 333 10.01 -12.21 27.75
C ASP A 333 9.35 -10.96 28.33
N ALA A 334 9.58 -9.78 27.74
CA ALA A 334 9.12 -8.51 28.25
C ALA A 334 7.88 -8.00 27.50
N SER A 335 7.04 -7.19 28.13
CA SER A 335 5.92 -6.50 27.47
C SER A 335 6.38 -5.59 26.33
N PRO A 336 5.53 -5.27 25.34
CA PRO A 336 5.85 -4.29 24.30
C PRO A 336 6.09 -2.89 24.90
N VAL A 337 7.09 -2.17 24.37
CA VAL A 337 7.59 -0.90 24.96
C VAL A 337 6.63 0.28 24.76
N LEU A 338 5.90 0.34 23.63
CA LEU A 338 5.08 1.52 23.29
C LEU A 338 3.76 1.61 24.07
N PRO A 339 2.99 0.51 24.25
CA PRO A 339 1.72 0.61 24.95
C PRO A 339 1.84 0.70 26.47
N VAL A 340 2.93 0.21 27.06
CA VAL A 340 3.14 0.15 28.52
C VAL A 340 4.61 0.34 28.87
N THR A 341 4.88 0.88 30.07
CA THR A 341 6.24 1.13 30.56
C THR A 341 6.97 -0.14 31.01
N ASP A 342 6.23 -1.22 31.26
CA ASP A 342 6.74 -2.47 31.83
C ASP A 342 7.89 -3.05 31.00
N GLY A 343 7.76 -3.02 29.65
CA GLY A 343 8.82 -3.50 28.75
C GLY A 343 10.12 -2.71 28.88
N ALA A 344 10.04 -1.41 29.07
CA ALA A 344 11.21 -0.57 29.29
C ALA A 344 11.87 -0.81 30.66
N LEU A 345 11.06 -1.09 31.71
CA LEU A 345 11.58 -1.43 33.04
C LEU A 345 12.31 -2.76 33.04
N VAL A 346 11.78 -3.77 32.36
CA VAL A 346 12.48 -5.07 32.18
C VAL A 346 13.76 -4.88 31.37
N ALA A 347 13.72 -4.07 30.32
CA ALA A 347 14.87 -3.77 29.49
C ALA A 347 16.01 -3.09 30.28
N ALA A 348 15.66 -2.16 31.19
CA ALA A 348 16.64 -1.47 32.02
C ALA A 348 17.30 -2.35 33.09
N ALA A 349 16.65 -3.45 33.49
CA ALA A 349 17.18 -4.39 34.48
C ALA A 349 18.02 -5.54 33.86
N ALA A 350 18.00 -5.69 32.53
CA ALA A 350 18.74 -6.70 31.80
C ALA A 350 20.13 -6.16 31.35
N ASP A 351 21.08 -7.08 31.08
CA ASP A 351 22.38 -6.73 30.50
C ASP A 351 22.20 -6.21 29.05
N GLY A 352 21.18 -6.71 28.38
CA GLY A 352 20.87 -6.26 27.01
C GLY A 352 19.49 -6.67 26.52
N VAL A 353 19.08 -5.98 25.46
CA VAL A 353 17.75 -6.13 24.85
C VAL A 353 17.86 -6.63 23.42
N ILE A 354 17.10 -7.64 23.11
CA ILE A 354 16.83 -8.10 21.73
C ILE A 354 15.46 -7.53 21.34
N LEU A 355 15.40 -6.70 20.30
CA LEU A 355 14.18 -6.05 19.87
C LEU A 355 13.58 -6.79 18.67
N ALA A 356 12.41 -7.40 18.87
CA ALA A 356 11.64 -8.03 17.80
C ALA A 356 10.93 -6.95 16.96
N VAL A 357 11.12 -7.00 15.64
CA VAL A 357 10.53 -6.07 14.66
C VAL A 357 9.78 -6.88 13.63
N ARG A 358 8.49 -6.62 13.45
CA ARG A 358 7.63 -7.41 12.56
C ARG A 358 7.63 -6.89 11.13
N HIS A 359 7.96 -7.77 10.18
CA HIS A 359 7.88 -7.50 8.75
C HIS A 359 6.49 -7.02 8.33
N GLY A 360 6.44 -5.92 7.58
CA GLY A 360 5.21 -5.39 6.97
C GLY A 360 4.14 -4.93 7.95
N ALA A 361 4.45 -4.84 9.27
CA ALA A 361 3.54 -4.37 10.31
C ALA A 361 4.13 -3.22 11.11
N THR A 362 5.33 -3.37 11.66
CA THR A 362 6.04 -2.30 12.38
C THR A 362 6.36 -1.15 11.41
N THR A 363 6.09 0.08 11.83
CA THR A 363 6.44 1.27 11.05
C THR A 363 7.76 1.89 11.53
N THR A 364 8.38 2.68 10.64
CA THR A 364 9.61 3.43 10.97
C THR A 364 9.41 4.34 12.18
N ASP A 365 8.25 5.00 12.29
CA ASP A 365 7.93 5.88 13.41
C ASP A 365 7.81 5.09 14.73
N GLN A 366 7.17 3.92 14.70
CA GLN A 366 7.06 3.04 15.87
C GLN A 366 8.44 2.56 16.33
N LEU A 367 9.30 2.12 15.41
CA LEU A 367 10.64 1.65 15.74
C LEU A 367 11.49 2.78 16.31
N THR A 368 11.47 3.97 15.72
CA THR A 368 12.19 5.15 16.23
C THR A 368 11.72 5.53 17.64
N THR A 369 10.41 5.52 17.89
CA THR A 369 9.86 5.82 19.22
C THR A 369 10.25 4.75 20.23
N THR A 370 10.22 3.47 19.83
CA THR A 370 10.66 2.36 20.68
C THR A 370 12.12 2.51 21.10
N ALA A 371 13.00 2.79 20.15
CA ALA A 371 14.42 3.03 20.42
C ALA A 371 14.62 4.20 21.37
N SER A 372 13.91 5.30 21.16
CA SER A 372 13.95 6.47 22.06
C SER A 372 13.49 6.15 23.48
N HIS A 373 12.45 5.35 23.65
CA HIS A 373 11.99 4.95 24.99
C HIS A 373 13.00 4.04 25.70
N LEU A 374 13.66 3.14 24.97
CA LEU A 374 14.71 2.29 25.53
C LEU A 374 15.95 3.10 25.92
N ASP A 375 16.33 4.07 25.09
CA ASP A 375 17.45 4.98 25.37
C ASP A 375 17.18 5.86 26.63
N GLN A 376 15.96 6.34 26.82
CA GLN A 376 15.55 7.12 28.01
C GLN A 376 15.75 6.37 29.32
N VAL A 377 15.65 5.05 29.32
CA VAL A 377 15.89 4.20 30.49
C VAL A 377 17.29 3.59 30.50
N ALA A 378 18.17 4.06 29.61
CA ALA A 378 19.53 3.56 29.43
C ALA A 378 19.62 2.05 29.18
N ALA A 379 18.59 1.45 28.56
CA ALA A 379 18.58 0.05 28.19
C ALA A 379 19.52 -0.20 26.98
N HIS A 380 20.41 -1.17 27.10
CA HIS A 380 21.38 -1.50 26.06
C HIS A 380 20.72 -2.40 24.99
N VAL A 381 20.35 -1.85 23.84
CA VAL A 381 19.83 -2.63 22.71
C VAL A 381 21.00 -3.33 22.01
N LEU A 382 21.09 -4.65 22.13
CA LEU A 382 22.15 -5.47 21.54
C LEU A 382 21.95 -5.67 20.03
N GLY A 383 20.70 -5.82 19.62
CA GLY A 383 20.37 -6.07 18.23
C GLY A 383 18.88 -6.25 18.02
N THR A 384 18.53 -6.42 16.75
CA THR A 384 17.14 -6.61 16.33
C THR A 384 16.93 -7.96 15.67
N VAL A 385 15.74 -8.54 15.88
CA VAL A 385 15.30 -9.76 15.18
C VAL A 385 14.13 -9.39 14.29
N PHE A 386 14.30 -9.59 12.98
CA PHE A 386 13.24 -9.34 12.00
C PHE A 386 12.33 -10.56 11.92
N THR A 387 11.10 -10.41 12.36
CA THR A 387 10.16 -11.51 12.58
C THR A 387 9.07 -11.58 11.52
N LEU A 388 8.48 -12.80 11.38
CA LEU A 388 7.32 -13.03 10.51
C LEU A 388 7.58 -12.59 9.06
N THR A 389 8.83 -12.73 8.61
CA THR A 389 9.17 -12.46 7.21
C THR A 389 8.57 -13.53 6.29
N PRO A 390 8.23 -13.20 5.06
CA PRO A 390 7.84 -14.21 4.08
C PRO A 390 8.95 -15.26 3.93
N PRO A 391 8.61 -16.55 3.79
CA PRO A 391 9.63 -17.56 3.54
C PRO A 391 10.35 -17.23 2.24
N THR A 392 11.65 -17.00 2.31
CA THR A 392 12.48 -16.74 1.14
C THR A 392 12.49 -18.01 0.30
N LYS A 393 11.91 -17.97 -0.90
CA LYS A 393 12.15 -18.98 -1.93
C LYS A 393 13.57 -18.76 -2.43
N SER A 394 14.57 -19.19 -1.68
CA SER A 394 15.94 -19.30 -2.22
C SER A 394 15.90 -20.31 -3.36
N PRO A 395 16.31 -19.91 -4.58
CA PRO A 395 16.49 -20.89 -5.66
C PRO A 395 17.72 -21.73 -5.32
N GLY A 396 17.54 -22.82 -4.55
CA GLY A 396 18.64 -23.69 -4.13
C GLY A 396 18.31 -24.69 -3.04
N TYR A 397 17.24 -24.52 -2.28
CA TYR A 397 16.79 -25.55 -1.36
C TYR A 397 16.02 -26.64 -2.11
N HIS A 398 16.74 -27.46 -2.84
CA HIS A 398 16.25 -28.78 -3.23
C HIS A 398 16.17 -29.66 -1.99
N LYS A 399 15.17 -30.53 -1.97
CA LYS A 399 14.76 -31.45 -0.92
C LYS A 399 15.82 -32.50 -0.54
N ASP A 400 17.04 -32.38 -1.05
CA ASP A 400 18.16 -33.25 -0.85
C ASP A 400 19.43 -32.44 -0.52
N GLY A 401 19.78 -32.39 0.76
CA GLY A 401 21.14 -32.30 1.25
C GLY A 401 21.91 -30.98 1.13
N TYR A 402 22.32 -30.49 2.29
CA TYR A 402 23.53 -29.69 2.56
C TYR A 402 24.00 -28.67 1.51
N GLY A 403 23.66 -27.42 1.71
CA GLY A 403 24.25 -26.31 0.98
C GLY A 403 24.62 -25.16 1.90
N TYR A 404 25.86 -25.11 2.35
CA TYR A 404 26.47 -23.97 3.02
C TYR A 404 26.54 -22.78 2.05
N GLY A 405 25.64 -21.83 2.17
CA GLY A 405 25.68 -20.57 1.43
C GLY A 405 26.43 -19.49 2.20
N TYR A 406 27.77 -19.54 2.19
CA TYR A 406 28.58 -18.37 2.51
C TYR A 406 28.36 -17.30 1.42
N GLN A 407 27.55 -16.32 1.63
CA GLN A 407 27.57 -15.10 0.82
C GLN A 407 28.56 -14.11 1.40
N ASN A 408 29.70 -14.07 0.73
CA ASN A 408 30.81 -13.16 0.82
C ASN A 408 30.44 -11.70 1.09
N THR A 409 30.70 -11.23 2.29
CA THR A 409 31.03 -9.83 2.60
C THR A 409 32.51 -9.50 2.32
N ALA A 410 33.23 -10.37 1.60
CA ALA A 410 34.63 -10.19 1.25
C ALA A 410 34.90 -9.47 -0.08
N ARG A 411 33.88 -8.86 -0.73
CA ARG A 411 34.08 -8.23 -2.05
C ARG A 411 34.31 -6.71 -2.03
N ALA A 412 34.41 -6.11 -0.86
CA ALA A 412 34.66 -4.66 -0.73
C ALA A 412 36.09 -4.24 -0.38
N VAL A 413 37.03 -5.21 -0.23
CA VAL A 413 38.44 -4.88 0.15
C VAL A 413 39.47 -5.22 -0.95
N ALA A 414 39.10 -5.82 -2.07
CA ALA A 414 40.03 -6.33 -3.08
C ALA A 414 40.13 -5.54 -4.39
N GLU A 415 39.65 -4.31 -4.46
CA GLU A 415 39.91 -3.44 -5.61
C GLU A 415 40.70 -2.19 -5.20
N ARG A 416 41.99 -2.39 -4.83
CA ARG A 416 43.01 -1.36 -5.03
C ARG A 416 43.69 -1.66 -6.36
N PRO A 417 43.79 -0.72 -7.31
CA PRO A 417 44.53 -0.93 -8.54
C PRO A 417 46.01 -1.06 -8.23
N GLN A 418 46.62 -2.17 -8.61
CA GLN A 418 48.05 -2.37 -8.61
C GLN A 418 48.66 -1.43 -9.66
N GLY A 419 49.59 -0.61 -9.20
CA GLY A 419 50.35 0.33 -10.00
C GLY A 419 51.15 -0.38 -11.10
N THR A 420 51.18 0.25 -12.23
CA THR A 420 52.00 0.04 -13.41
C THR A 420 53.47 -0.13 -13.06
N THR A 421 54.00 -1.32 -13.31
CA THR A 421 55.44 -1.56 -13.39
C THR A 421 55.95 -0.95 -14.71
N VAL A 422 56.82 0.05 -14.58
CA VAL A 422 57.63 0.58 -15.71
C VAL A 422 58.79 -0.37 -15.90
N GLU A 423 58.83 -1.07 -17.05
CA GLU A 423 59.98 -1.74 -17.59
C GLU A 423 61.09 -0.70 -17.89
N HIS A 424 62.24 -0.87 -17.24
CA HIS A 424 63.46 -0.15 -17.60
C HIS A 424 64.38 -1.16 -18.32
N ASP A 425 64.49 -0.95 -19.59
CA ASP A 425 65.37 -1.63 -20.54
C ASP A 425 66.85 -1.33 -20.16
N GLY A 426 67.63 -2.41 -20.08
CA GLY A 426 69.06 -2.28 -19.75
C GLY A 426 69.89 -2.00 -20.98
N GLN A 427 70.85 -1.15 -20.84
CA GLN A 427 72.04 -1.16 -21.67
C GLN A 427 73.30 -1.04 -20.83
N ASP A 428 74.14 -2.04 -21.08
CA ASP A 428 75.54 -2.19 -20.67
C ASP A 428 76.35 -0.91 -20.93
N THR A 429 77.25 -0.62 -20.02
CA THR A 429 78.67 -0.41 -20.38
C THR A 429 79.54 -0.53 -19.16
N ALA A 430 80.55 -1.32 -19.36
CA ALA A 430 81.69 -1.59 -18.47
C ALA A 430 82.65 -0.43 -18.31
N THR A 431 83.48 -0.57 -17.32
CA THR A 431 84.82 -0.04 -16.98
C THR A 431 84.79 0.63 -15.61
N GLY A 432 85.54 0.29 -14.63
CA GLY A 432 86.91 -0.03 -14.56
C GLY A 432 87.53 0.67 -13.35
N GLU A 433 88.29 -0.04 -12.59
CA GLU A 433 89.41 0.41 -11.72
C GLU A 433 89.23 1.27 -10.46
N GLU A 434 89.74 0.61 -9.43
CA GLU A 434 90.73 1.01 -8.42
C GLU A 434 90.35 2.11 -7.40
N ARG A 435 90.34 1.75 -6.24
CA ARG A 435 91.17 1.86 -5.01
C ARG A 435 90.39 1.68 -3.74
#